data_ecd5c95f42daf8c3c966c9dd88325eff
#
_entry.id   ecd5c95f42daf8c3c966c9dd88325eff
#
_cell.length_a   1.000
_cell.length_b   1.000
_cell.length_c   1.000
_cell.angle_alpha   90.00
_cell.angle_beta   90.00
_cell.angle_gamma   90.00
#
_symmetry.space_group_name_H-M   'P 1'
#
loop_
_entity.id
_entity.type
_entity.pdbx_description
1 polymer ?
#
loop_
_entity_poly.entity_id
_entity_poly.type
_entity_poly.pdbx_seq_one_letter_code
_entity_poly.pdbx_strand_id
1 'polypeptide(L)'
;MKLGLFMMPLHPSYREVADCYDRDIDQLVLADKVGFDEAWLGEHFTEKWENAPAPDLLIAKALALTEKIRFGTGVTLLGMHEPVYLAHRLAMLDHLSRGRFQWGIGLGGIPTDMALMGLDPSEGRARAEEAIDVILGLWVAEDGTYSHQGEFFKIEAPKLNPVTERGLHMKPMQLPHPPIALAASTPNSKSLRIAGERGWSPMSSSLLSRAFLPGHWETVMEGANGVGNTPSRSDWRIARDIFVGPTPEIARERARTVLGRNYEVHQLPSRQGTIQMEIMKHDPNLKDEDIDVDYLMENLWIVGDPQECADKIRNLYEEVGGFGTLLSVTADSDDPSWDHESLRLLAQEVGPRIADLG
;
A
#
# COMPACT_ATOMS: atom_id res chain seq x y z
N MET A 1 9.14 15.22 6.79
CA MET A 1 8.38 13.97 6.53
C MET A 1 7.67 14.07 5.20
N LYS A 2 7.58 12.99 4.42
CA LYS A 2 6.79 12.93 3.19
C LYS A 2 5.34 12.55 3.50
N LEU A 3 4.42 13.04 2.66
CA LEU A 3 3.02 12.67 2.70
C LEU A 3 2.65 11.86 1.47
N GLY A 4 1.93 10.77 1.67
CA GLY A 4 1.40 9.94 0.61
C GLY A 4 -0.05 9.54 0.84
N LEU A 5 -0.67 8.97 -0.18
CA LEU A 5 -1.96 8.31 -0.09
C LEU A 5 -1.80 6.80 -0.08
N PHE A 6 -2.68 6.13 0.66
CA PHE A 6 -2.89 4.69 0.57
C PHE A 6 -4.35 4.45 0.17
N MET A 7 -4.55 4.12 -1.08
CA MET A 7 -5.88 3.97 -1.67
C MET A 7 -6.22 2.50 -1.77
N MET A 8 -7.05 2.02 -0.86
CA MET A 8 -7.61 0.66 -0.89
C MET A 8 -8.89 0.58 -1.72
N PRO A 9 -9.16 1.46 -2.61
CA PRO A 9 -10.45 1.88 -3.20
C PRO A 9 -11.68 1.45 -2.40
N LEU A 10 -11.75 1.92 -1.15
CA LEU A 10 -12.83 1.61 -0.20
C LEU A 10 -14.09 2.39 -0.53
N HIS A 11 -15.01 1.78 -1.25
CA HIS A 11 -16.26 2.40 -1.68
C HIS A 11 -17.48 1.72 -1.06
N PRO A 12 -18.51 2.50 -0.66
CA PRO A 12 -19.78 1.91 -0.25
C PRO A 12 -20.36 1.01 -1.33
N SER A 13 -20.78 -0.19 -0.95
CA SER A 13 -21.23 -1.22 -1.88
C SER A 13 -22.46 -0.86 -2.75
N TYR A 14 -23.12 0.26 -2.46
CA TYR A 14 -24.23 0.80 -3.26
C TYR A 14 -23.78 1.79 -4.36
N ARG A 15 -22.51 2.22 -4.37
CA ARG A 15 -22.01 3.14 -5.38
C ARG A 15 -21.72 2.40 -6.68
N GLU A 16 -22.06 3.03 -7.80
CA GLU A 16 -21.71 2.50 -9.12
C GLU A 16 -20.19 2.46 -9.31
N VAL A 17 -19.68 1.35 -9.86
CA VAL A 17 -18.23 1.11 -9.99
C VAL A 17 -17.52 2.19 -10.82
N ALA A 18 -18.17 2.69 -11.87
CA ALA A 18 -17.61 3.76 -12.69
C ALA A 18 -17.42 5.05 -11.87
N ASP A 19 -18.41 5.40 -11.02
CA ASP A 19 -18.32 6.57 -10.15
C ASP A 19 -17.22 6.40 -9.09
N CYS A 20 -17.00 5.17 -8.59
CA CYS A 20 -15.90 4.85 -7.69
C CYS A 20 -14.55 5.23 -8.32
N TYR A 21 -14.28 4.72 -9.52
CA TYR A 21 -13.01 4.99 -10.20
C TYR A 21 -12.84 6.47 -10.60
N ASP A 22 -13.89 7.17 -10.92
CA ASP A 22 -13.79 8.61 -11.20
C ASP A 22 -13.45 9.40 -9.92
N ARG A 23 -14.03 9.05 -8.77
CA ARG A 23 -13.67 9.64 -7.47
C ARG A 23 -12.22 9.32 -7.05
N ASP A 24 -11.75 8.09 -7.29
CA ASP A 24 -10.35 7.73 -7.03
C ASP A 24 -9.40 8.60 -7.86
N ILE A 25 -9.67 8.74 -9.14
CA ILE A 25 -8.87 9.59 -10.04
C ILE A 25 -8.90 11.04 -9.60
N ASP A 26 -10.07 11.59 -9.21
CA ASP A 26 -10.18 12.96 -8.73
C ASP A 26 -9.35 13.20 -7.46
N GLN A 27 -9.33 12.24 -6.51
CA GLN A 27 -8.49 12.33 -5.32
C GLN A 27 -6.99 12.26 -5.67
N LEU A 28 -6.58 11.38 -6.61
CA LEU A 28 -5.18 11.27 -7.05
C LEU A 28 -4.71 12.54 -7.77
N VAL A 29 -5.54 13.12 -8.61
CA VAL A 29 -5.26 14.40 -9.29
C VAL A 29 -5.18 15.54 -8.28
N LEU A 30 -6.07 15.56 -7.28
CA LEU A 30 -6.01 16.55 -6.22
C LEU A 30 -4.72 16.40 -5.41
N ALA A 31 -4.35 15.18 -5.04
CA ALA A 31 -3.13 14.91 -4.27
C ALA A 31 -1.87 15.43 -4.98
N ASP A 32 -1.75 15.19 -6.30
CA ASP A 32 -0.66 15.76 -7.10
C ASP A 32 -0.62 17.28 -7.03
N LYS A 33 -1.79 17.92 -7.16
CA LYS A 33 -1.92 19.39 -7.15
C LYS A 33 -1.59 20.04 -5.81
N VAL A 34 -1.92 19.37 -4.69
CA VAL A 34 -1.69 19.91 -3.35
C VAL A 34 -0.35 19.51 -2.77
N GLY A 35 0.42 18.65 -3.45
CA GLY A 35 1.80 18.36 -3.15
C GLY A 35 2.07 17.08 -2.35
N PHE A 36 1.21 16.06 -2.47
CA PHE A 36 1.57 14.72 -1.98
C PHE A 36 2.73 14.15 -2.78
N ASP A 37 3.61 13.41 -2.11
CA ASP A 37 4.81 12.82 -2.73
C ASP A 37 4.51 11.52 -3.47
N GLU A 38 3.59 10.70 -2.95
CA GLU A 38 3.29 9.39 -3.51
C GLU A 38 1.85 8.92 -3.24
N ALA A 39 1.37 7.96 -4.05
CA ALA A 39 0.10 7.26 -3.84
C ALA A 39 0.24 5.77 -4.13
N TRP A 40 -0.32 4.93 -3.27
CA TRP A 40 -0.28 3.48 -3.34
C TRP A 40 -1.69 2.93 -3.50
N LEU A 41 -1.92 2.07 -4.51
CA LEU A 41 -3.25 1.57 -4.87
C LEU A 41 -3.34 0.06 -4.61
N GLY A 42 -4.36 -0.35 -3.84
CA GLY A 42 -4.62 -1.74 -3.47
C GLY A 42 -5.19 -2.60 -4.59
N GLU A 43 -5.13 -3.92 -4.41
CA GLU A 43 -5.61 -4.93 -5.36
C GLU A 43 -6.50 -5.94 -4.65
N HIS A 44 -7.77 -6.05 -5.06
CA HIS A 44 -8.71 -7.08 -4.62
C HIS A 44 -9.65 -7.49 -5.74
N PHE A 45 -10.12 -8.77 -5.72
CA PHE A 45 -10.94 -9.35 -6.76
C PHE A 45 -12.35 -9.70 -6.28
N THR A 46 -12.49 -10.12 -5.03
CA THR A 46 -13.77 -10.61 -4.49
C THR A 46 -14.36 -9.68 -3.43
N GLU A 47 -13.70 -8.56 -3.15
CA GLU A 47 -14.15 -7.58 -2.16
C GLU A 47 -15.02 -6.50 -2.80
N LYS A 48 -16.31 -6.48 -2.43
CA LYS A 48 -17.26 -5.51 -3.00
C LYS A 48 -16.95 -4.06 -2.60
N TRP A 49 -16.34 -3.88 -1.42
CA TRP A 49 -15.93 -2.58 -0.91
C TRP A 49 -14.59 -2.12 -1.47
N GLU A 50 -13.76 -3.05 -1.93
CA GLU A 50 -12.41 -2.80 -2.44
C GLU A 50 -12.31 -3.30 -3.89
N ASN A 51 -13.04 -2.68 -4.79
CA ASN A 51 -13.31 -3.16 -6.13
C ASN A 51 -12.26 -2.77 -7.18
N ALA A 52 -10.98 -2.91 -6.88
CA ALA A 52 -9.89 -2.60 -7.80
C ALA A 52 -9.03 -3.83 -8.13
N PRO A 53 -9.44 -4.66 -9.11
CA PRO A 53 -8.71 -5.88 -9.46
C PRO A 53 -7.43 -5.64 -10.29
N ALA A 54 -7.19 -4.40 -10.74
CA ALA A 54 -6.04 -4.04 -11.58
C ALA A 54 -5.58 -2.61 -11.26
N PRO A 55 -4.88 -2.40 -10.13
CA PRO A 55 -4.42 -1.07 -9.71
C PRO A 55 -3.51 -0.39 -10.75
N ASP A 56 -2.78 -1.17 -11.55
CA ASP A 56 -1.95 -0.66 -12.63
C ASP A 56 -2.75 0.08 -13.73
N LEU A 57 -4.01 -0.30 -13.97
CA LEU A 57 -4.89 0.41 -14.90
C LEU A 57 -5.32 1.78 -14.34
N LEU A 58 -5.66 1.84 -13.04
CA LEU A 58 -5.95 3.12 -12.38
C LEU A 58 -4.71 4.02 -12.35
N ILE A 59 -3.55 3.47 -12.02
CA ILE A 59 -2.27 4.18 -12.06
C ILE A 59 -2.01 4.72 -13.48
N ALA A 60 -2.18 3.91 -14.52
CA ALA A 60 -1.97 4.34 -15.91
C ALA A 60 -2.91 5.51 -16.29
N LYS A 61 -4.20 5.48 -15.86
CA LYS A 61 -5.14 6.59 -16.04
C LYS A 61 -4.68 7.84 -15.27
N ALA A 62 -4.28 7.70 -14.02
CA ALA A 62 -3.82 8.80 -13.17
C ALA A 62 -2.52 9.45 -13.67
N LEU A 63 -1.58 8.67 -14.19
CA LEU A 63 -0.32 9.16 -14.76
C LEU A 63 -0.51 10.16 -15.89
N ALA A 64 -1.56 10.00 -16.69
CA ALA A 64 -1.89 10.93 -17.78
C ALA A 64 -2.45 12.27 -17.29
N LEU A 65 -2.88 12.35 -16.03
CA LEU A 65 -3.56 13.51 -15.43
C LEU A 65 -2.73 14.17 -14.33
N THR A 66 -1.54 13.65 -14.02
CA THR A 66 -0.67 14.09 -12.93
C THR A 66 0.76 14.31 -13.42
N GLU A 67 1.51 15.18 -12.73
CA GLU A 67 2.84 15.57 -13.16
C GLU A 67 3.99 15.12 -12.23
N LYS A 68 3.76 15.10 -10.91
CA LYS A 68 4.83 14.97 -9.90
C LYS A 68 4.69 13.74 -9.02
N ILE A 69 3.49 13.45 -8.57
CA ILE A 69 3.22 12.36 -7.62
C ILE A 69 3.73 11.02 -8.16
N ARG A 70 4.37 10.24 -7.29
CA ARG A 70 4.82 8.88 -7.62
C ARG A 70 3.68 7.92 -7.32
N PHE A 71 3.57 6.86 -8.12
CA PHE A 71 2.54 5.84 -7.95
C PHE A 71 3.13 4.49 -7.62
N GLY A 72 2.52 3.79 -6.67
CA GLY A 72 2.86 2.41 -6.35
C GLY A 72 1.63 1.51 -6.31
N THR A 73 1.84 0.23 -6.59
CA THR A 73 0.84 -0.77 -6.22
C THR A 73 0.87 -0.96 -4.71
N GLY A 74 -0.26 -0.97 -4.06
CA GLY A 74 -0.32 -1.04 -2.60
C GLY A 74 -1.27 -2.14 -2.08
N VAL A 75 -1.11 -3.40 -2.53
CA VAL A 75 0.06 -4.05 -3.14
C VAL A 75 -0.32 -4.82 -4.41
N THR A 76 0.65 -5.31 -5.18
CA THR A 76 0.44 -6.40 -6.12
C THR A 76 0.42 -7.72 -5.36
N LEU A 77 -0.66 -8.49 -5.46
CA LEU A 77 -0.82 -9.79 -4.80
C LEU A 77 -0.16 -10.92 -5.62
N LEU A 78 1.17 -11.01 -5.53
CA LEU A 78 2.00 -11.81 -6.45
C LEU A 78 1.60 -13.28 -6.57
N GLY A 79 1.12 -13.89 -5.50
CA GLY A 79 0.69 -15.30 -5.54
C GLY A 79 -0.42 -15.60 -6.53
N MET A 80 -1.14 -14.58 -7.01
CA MET A 80 -2.26 -14.72 -7.94
C MET A 80 -1.91 -14.42 -9.41
N HIS A 81 -0.70 -13.91 -9.66
CA HIS A 81 -0.30 -13.48 -11.00
C HIS A 81 0.60 -14.48 -11.71
N GLU A 82 0.52 -14.49 -13.05
CA GLU A 82 1.52 -15.11 -13.91
C GLU A 82 2.74 -14.17 -14.01
N PRO A 83 3.93 -14.55 -13.50
CA PRO A 83 5.02 -13.62 -13.28
C PRO A 83 5.61 -13.01 -14.56
N VAL A 84 5.66 -13.77 -15.67
CA VAL A 84 6.18 -13.25 -16.94
C VAL A 84 5.26 -12.15 -17.49
N TYR A 85 3.95 -12.38 -17.44
CA TYR A 85 2.97 -11.40 -17.89
C TYR A 85 3.00 -10.15 -17.00
N LEU A 86 3.07 -10.34 -15.68
CA LEU A 86 3.15 -9.24 -14.74
C LEU A 86 4.45 -8.44 -14.90
N ALA A 87 5.60 -9.10 -15.10
CA ALA A 87 6.88 -8.41 -15.34
C ALA A 87 6.80 -7.43 -16.52
N HIS A 88 6.16 -7.83 -17.62
CA HIS A 88 5.98 -6.96 -18.78
C HIS A 88 5.03 -5.80 -18.51
N ARG A 89 3.92 -6.04 -17.80
CA ARG A 89 2.95 -4.99 -17.43
C ARG A 89 3.60 -3.94 -16.54
N LEU A 90 4.32 -4.35 -15.50
CA LEU A 90 5.00 -3.44 -14.58
C LEU A 90 6.14 -2.67 -15.27
N ALA A 91 6.91 -3.33 -16.13
CA ALA A 91 7.94 -2.65 -16.92
C ALA A 91 7.32 -1.60 -17.87
N MET A 92 6.21 -1.94 -18.54
CA MET A 92 5.47 -1.00 -19.38
C MET A 92 4.95 0.19 -18.55
N LEU A 93 4.38 -0.07 -17.37
CA LEU A 93 3.90 0.97 -16.46
C LEU A 93 5.03 1.90 -16.02
N ASP A 94 6.21 1.36 -15.72
CA ASP A 94 7.39 2.14 -15.35
C ASP A 94 7.81 3.09 -16.50
N HIS A 95 7.83 2.63 -17.74
CA HIS A 95 8.06 3.49 -18.90
C HIS A 95 6.97 4.56 -19.08
N LEU A 96 5.68 4.20 -18.94
CA LEU A 96 4.57 5.16 -19.01
C LEU A 96 4.69 6.23 -17.92
N SER A 97 5.15 5.84 -16.74
CA SER A 97 5.32 6.73 -15.59
C SER A 97 6.53 7.68 -15.70
N ARG A 98 7.44 7.42 -16.63
CA ARG A 98 8.74 8.11 -16.73
C ARG A 98 9.55 8.02 -15.44
N GLY A 99 9.54 6.84 -14.79
CA GLY A 99 10.24 6.57 -13.53
C GLY A 99 9.53 7.07 -12.27
N ARG A 100 8.25 7.43 -12.36
CA ARG A 100 7.40 7.74 -11.20
C ARG A 100 6.73 6.50 -10.58
N PHE A 101 6.93 5.31 -11.16
CA PHE A 101 6.38 4.06 -10.65
C PHE A 101 7.24 3.51 -9.51
N GLN A 102 6.58 2.90 -8.53
CA GLN A 102 7.13 2.12 -7.43
C GLN A 102 6.36 0.79 -7.36
N TRP A 103 7.03 -0.28 -6.99
CA TRP A 103 6.39 -1.59 -6.94
C TRP A 103 6.16 -2.04 -5.51
N GLY A 104 4.92 -2.01 -5.05
CA GLY A 104 4.53 -2.59 -3.76
C GLY A 104 4.12 -4.04 -3.91
N ILE A 105 4.67 -4.89 -3.06
CA ILE A 105 4.51 -6.34 -3.11
C ILE A 105 3.76 -6.84 -1.89
N GLY A 106 2.73 -7.67 -2.12
CA GLY A 106 2.05 -8.49 -1.13
C GLY A 106 2.39 -9.96 -1.28
N LEU A 107 2.83 -10.58 -0.19
CA LEU A 107 3.16 -12.01 -0.15
C LEU A 107 1.99 -12.88 0.34
N GLY A 108 0.82 -12.30 0.55
CA GLY A 108 -0.41 -12.98 0.90
C GLY A 108 -1.53 -12.57 -0.05
N GLY A 109 -2.71 -13.07 0.22
CA GLY A 109 -3.93 -12.71 -0.49
C GLY A 109 -5.15 -13.12 0.34
N ILE A 110 -6.31 -12.58 -0.01
CA ILE A 110 -7.57 -13.02 0.59
C ILE A 110 -7.87 -14.43 0.05
N PRO A 111 -8.23 -15.39 0.91
CA PRO A 111 -8.51 -16.77 0.45
C PRO A 111 -9.57 -16.87 -0.65
N THR A 112 -10.58 -15.98 -0.63
CA THR A 112 -11.63 -15.94 -1.66
C THR A 112 -11.10 -15.48 -3.02
N ASP A 113 -10.15 -14.53 -3.05
CA ASP A 113 -9.49 -14.08 -4.27
C ASP A 113 -8.69 -15.22 -4.90
N MET A 114 -7.92 -15.96 -4.09
CA MET A 114 -7.15 -17.10 -4.56
C MET A 114 -8.04 -18.24 -5.04
N ALA A 115 -9.12 -18.54 -4.33
CA ALA A 115 -10.09 -19.55 -4.72
C ALA A 115 -10.76 -19.21 -6.06
N LEU A 116 -11.09 -17.92 -6.32
CA LEU A 116 -11.61 -17.47 -7.61
C LEU A 116 -10.65 -17.77 -8.75
N MET A 117 -9.33 -17.66 -8.51
CA MET A 117 -8.29 -17.97 -9.49
C MET A 117 -7.97 -19.47 -9.58
N GLY A 118 -8.64 -20.32 -8.80
CA GLY A 118 -8.36 -21.76 -8.77
C GLY A 118 -7.04 -22.13 -8.09
N LEU A 119 -6.53 -21.27 -7.21
CA LEU A 119 -5.26 -21.43 -6.49
C LEU A 119 -5.52 -21.91 -5.07
N ASP A 120 -4.59 -22.69 -4.51
CA ASP A 120 -4.60 -23.06 -3.11
C ASP A 120 -4.07 -21.90 -2.25
N PRO A 121 -4.88 -21.36 -1.31
CA PRO A 121 -4.42 -20.30 -0.42
C PRO A 121 -3.20 -20.64 0.43
N SER A 122 -2.97 -21.93 0.73
CA SER A 122 -1.81 -22.36 1.50
C SER A 122 -0.49 -22.23 0.73
N GLU A 123 -0.52 -22.24 -0.59
CA GLU A 123 0.64 -22.08 -1.49
C GLU A 123 0.94 -20.62 -1.82
N GLY A 124 0.00 -19.70 -1.54
CA GLY A 124 0.06 -18.32 -2.01
C GLY A 124 1.36 -17.61 -1.70
N ARG A 125 1.89 -17.81 -0.51
CA ARG A 125 3.15 -17.19 -0.10
C ARG A 125 4.37 -17.76 -0.86
N ALA A 126 4.49 -19.08 -0.93
CA ALA A 126 5.61 -19.72 -1.62
C ALA A 126 5.60 -19.38 -3.11
N ARG A 127 4.40 -19.36 -3.70
CA ARG A 127 4.17 -18.94 -5.07
C ARG A 127 4.56 -17.48 -5.31
N ALA A 128 4.25 -16.57 -4.36
CA ALA A 128 4.64 -15.17 -4.44
C ALA A 128 6.16 -14.98 -4.33
N GLU A 129 6.82 -15.70 -3.42
CA GLU A 129 8.28 -15.63 -3.25
C GLU A 129 9.00 -16.13 -4.52
N GLU A 130 8.54 -17.22 -5.15
CA GLU A 130 9.07 -17.67 -6.44
C GLU A 130 8.80 -16.68 -7.58
N ALA A 131 7.61 -16.06 -7.62
CA ALA A 131 7.26 -15.04 -8.62
C ALA A 131 8.18 -13.81 -8.56
N ILE A 132 8.59 -13.38 -7.35
CA ILE A 132 9.58 -12.30 -7.19
C ILE A 132 10.88 -12.65 -7.91
N ASP A 133 11.42 -13.84 -7.67
CA ASP A 133 12.70 -14.27 -8.24
C ASP A 133 12.61 -14.38 -9.77
N VAL A 134 11.47 -14.86 -10.29
CA VAL A 134 11.19 -14.87 -11.74
C VAL A 134 11.19 -13.47 -12.32
N ILE A 135 10.45 -12.54 -11.74
CA ILE A 135 10.29 -11.17 -12.26
C ILE A 135 11.64 -10.44 -12.24
N LEU A 136 12.32 -10.46 -11.10
CA LEU A 136 13.63 -9.80 -10.96
C LEU A 136 14.68 -10.44 -11.85
N GLY A 137 14.70 -11.77 -11.94
CA GLY A 137 15.61 -12.49 -12.81
C GLY A 137 15.37 -12.16 -14.29
N LEU A 138 14.11 -12.07 -14.71
CA LEU A 138 13.76 -11.68 -16.09
C LEU A 138 14.22 -10.25 -16.40
N TRP A 139 14.07 -9.31 -15.48
CA TRP A 139 14.47 -7.92 -15.72
C TRP A 139 15.97 -7.68 -15.85
N VAL A 140 16.80 -8.53 -15.22
CA VAL A 140 18.27 -8.39 -15.30
C VAL A 140 18.92 -9.30 -16.34
N ALA A 141 18.25 -10.35 -16.79
CA ALA A 141 18.80 -11.29 -17.75
C ALA A 141 18.99 -10.65 -19.14
N GLU A 142 19.96 -11.12 -19.89
CA GLU A 142 20.11 -10.80 -21.31
C GLU A 142 18.97 -11.43 -22.11
N ASP A 143 18.57 -10.76 -23.19
CA ASP A 143 17.49 -11.24 -24.04
C ASP A 143 17.77 -12.63 -24.60
N GLY A 144 16.80 -13.52 -24.51
CA GLY A 144 16.91 -14.91 -24.97
C GLY A 144 17.78 -15.84 -24.12
N THR A 145 18.18 -15.42 -22.91
CA THR A 145 19.01 -16.26 -22.03
C THR A 145 18.33 -16.70 -20.74
N TYR A 146 17.19 -16.09 -20.37
CA TYR A 146 16.52 -16.37 -19.12
C TYR A 146 15.87 -17.76 -19.12
N SER A 147 16.14 -18.53 -18.09
CA SER A 147 15.40 -19.76 -17.75
C SER A 147 15.16 -19.88 -16.26
N HIS A 148 14.03 -20.46 -15.89
CA HIS A 148 13.65 -20.73 -14.51
C HIS A 148 12.95 -22.08 -14.42
N GLN A 149 13.33 -22.92 -13.48
CA GLN A 149 12.73 -24.22 -13.21
C GLN A 149 12.42 -24.32 -11.72
N GLY A 150 11.25 -23.82 -11.34
CA GLY A 150 10.78 -23.80 -9.97
C GLY A 150 9.67 -24.81 -9.69
N GLU A 151 9.08 -24.68 -8.54
CA GLU A 151 7.95 -25.50 -8.09
C GLU A 151 6.66 -25.06 -8.81
N PHE A 152 6.42 -23.77 -8.92
CA PHE A 152 5.20 -23.19 -9.49
C PHE A 152 5.38 -22.72 -10.91
N PHE A 153 6.58 -22.24 -11.28
CA PHE A 153 6.81 -21.64 -12.60
C PHE A 153 7.94 -22.32 -13.33
N LYS A 154 7.70 -22.57 -14.64
CA LYS A 154 8.70 -23.11 -15.57
C LYS A 154 8.77 -22.20 -16.78
N ILE A 155 9.90 -21.53 -16.95
CA ILE A 155 10.08 -20.49 -17.96
C ILE A 155 11.34 -20.77 -18.74
N GLU A 156 11.24 -20.65 -20.05
CA GLU A 156 12.37 -20.74 -20.98
C GLU A 156 12.20 -19.60 -22.00
N ALA A 157 13.08 -18.60 -21.93
CA ALA A 157 13.03 -17.50 -22.86
C ALA A 157 13.38 -17.99 -24.28
N PRO A 158 12.62 -17.58 -25.31
CA PRO A 158 12.97 -17.90 -26.69
C PRO A 158 14.29 -17.22 -27.05
N LYS A 159 15.14 -17.92 -27.80
CA LYS A 159 16.40 -17.35 -28.32
C LYS A 159 16.14 -16.08 -29.09
N LEU A 160 16.93 -15.06 -28.87
CA LEU A 160 16.87 -13.82 -29.63
C LEU A 160 17.19 -14.10 -31.11
N ASN A 161 16.31 -13.69 -32.01
CA ASN A 161 16.56 -13.67 -33.43
C ASN A 161 17.15 -12.29 -33.79
N PRO A 162 18.45 -12.23 -34.22
CA PRO A 162 19.12 -10.94 -34.43
C PRO A 162 18.64 -10.18 -35.66
N VAL A 163 17.88 -10.86 -36.57
CA VAL A 163 17.36 -10.24 -37.81
C VAL A 163 15.98 -9.62 -37.58
N THR A 164 15.12 -10.33 -36.83
CA THR A 164 13.73 -9.88 -36.59
C THR A 164 13.54 -9.26 -35.23
N GLU A 165 14.56 -9.29 -34.41
CA GLU A 165 14.55 -8.83 -32.98
C GLU A 165 13.47 -9.49 -32.12
N ARG A 166 12.98 -10.68 -32.55
CA ARG A 166 12.05 -11.51 -31.76
C ARG A 166 12.82 -12.27 -30.70
N GLY A 167 12.22 -12.36 -29.51
CA GLY A 167 12.82 -12.98 -28.34
C GLY A 167 13.28 -11.94 -27.30
N LEU A 168 13.07 -10.65 -27.57
CA LEU A 168 13.24 -9.59 -26.59
C LEU A 168 12.17 -9.71 -25.47
N HIS A 169 12.54 -9.35 -24.27
CA HIS A 169 11.60 -9.14 -23.18
C HIS A 169 11.75 -7.73 -22.61
N MET A 170 10.62 -7.14 -22.20
CA MET A 170 10.62 -5.77 -21.72
C MET A 170 11.28 -5.65 -20.34
N LYS A 171 12.21 -4.72 -20.21
CA LYS A 171 12.84 -4.32 -18.95
C LYS A 171 12.25 -3.03 -18.46
N PRO A 172 12.24 -2.75 -17.13
CA PRO A 172 11.77 -1.48 -16.62
C PRO A 172 12.71 -0.33 -17.04
N MET A 173 12.20 0.88 -16.98
CA MET A 173 13.00 2.10 -17.20
C MET A 173 13.99 2.33 -16.03
N GLN A 174 13.55 2.06 -14.81
CA GLN A 174 14.35 2.15 -13.59
C GLN A 174 15.09 0.83 -13.37
N LEU A 175 16.39 0.80 -13.62
CA LEU A 175 17.22 -0.40 -13.49
C LEU A 175 17.90 -0.49 -12.13
N PRO A 176 18.08 -1.69 -11.57
CA PRO A 176 17.68 -3.00 -12.10
C PRO A 176 16.18 -3.28 -11.98
N HIS A 177 15.46 -2.50 -11.22
CA HIS A 177 14.02 -2.56 -11.02
C HIS A 177 13.49 -1.22 -10.45
N PRO A 178 12.18 -0.90 -10.58
CA PRO A 178 11.57 0.20 -9.84
C PRO A 178 11.79 0.04 -8.33
N PRO A 179 11.77 1.13 -7.54
CA PRO A 179 11.82 1.02 -6.08
C PRO A 179 10.75 0.07 -5.56
N ILE A 180 11.15 -0.86 -4.67
CA ILE A 180 10.26 -1.91 -4.15
C ILE A 180 9.88 -1.60 -2.70
N ALA A 181 8.61 -1.81 -2.36
CA ALA A 181 8.12 -1.80 -0.99
C ALA A 181 7.42 -3.12 -0.65
N LEU A 182 7.61 -3.61 0.57
CA LEU A 182 6.91 -4.78 1.12
C LEU A 182 5.93 -4.36 2.21
N ALA A 183 4.66 -4.71 2.04
CA ALA A 183 3.63 -4.44 3.01
C ALA A 183 3.58 -5.49 4.12
N ALA A 184 3.23 -5.03 5.32
CA ALA A 184 3.03 -5.84 6.51
C ALA A 184 1.80 -5.37 7.29
N SER A 185 0.93 -6.33 7.61
CA SER A 185 -0.30 -6.10 8.38
C SER A 185 -0.33 -6.88 9.69
N THR A 186 0.72 -7.62 10.04
CA THR A 186 0.78 -8.41 11.27
C THR A 186 2.07 -8.14 12.03
N PRO A 187 2.07 -8.20 13.38
CA PRO A 187 3.30 -8.16 14.17
C PRO A 187 4.28 -9.24 13.71
N ASN A 188 5.56 -8.96 13.75
CA ASN A 188 6.63 -9.91 13.36
C ASN A 188 6.48 -10.46 11.93
N SER A 189 5.99 -9.65 11.00
CA SER A 189 5.76 -10.04 9.61
C SER A 189 7.03 -10.49 8.92
N LYS A 190 7.03 -11.71 8.36
CA LYS A 190 8.13 -12.22 7.53
C LYS A 190 8.44 -11.33 6.32
N SER A 191 7.45 -10.58 5.82
CA SER A 191 7.65 -9.63 4.72
C SER A 191 8.65 -8.53 5.10
N LEU A 192 8.62 -8.05 6.35
CA LEU A 192 9.56 -7.04 6.83
C LEU A 192 10.99 -7.59 6.97
N ARG A 193 11.14 -8.84 7.37
CA ARG A 193 12.45 -9.51 7.37
C ARG A 193 13.03 -9.54 5.95
N ILE A 194 12.23 -9.95 4.96
CA ILE A 194 12.63 -9.95 3.54
C ILE A 194 12.96 -8.53 3.05
N ALA A 195 12.20 -7.53 3.48
CA ALA A 195 12.50 -6.13 3.16
C ALA A 195 13.90 -5.75 3.66
N GLY A 196 14.24 -6.09 4.90
CA GLY A 196 15.58 -5.88 5.47
C GLY A 196 16.67 -6.65 4.70
N GLU A 197 16.45 -7.94 4.43
CA GLU A 197 17.38 -8.80 3.69
C GLU A 197 17.67 -8.29 2.27
N ARG A 198 16.65 -7.77 1.58
CA ARG A 198 16.75 -7.31 0.19
C ARG A 198 17.04 -5.81 0.06
N GLY A 199 17.06 -5.06 1.17
CA GLY A 199 17.23 -3.60 1.14
C GLY A 199 16.03 -2.86 0.53
N TRP A 200 14.83 -3.41 0.68
CA TRP A 200 13.58 -2.83 0.18
C TRP A 200 12.86 -2.04 1.27
N SER A 201 11.99 -1.13 0.84
CA SER A 201 11.25 -0.26 1.78
C SER A 201 10.18 -1.04 2.53
N PRO A 202 10.12 -0.95 3.87
CA PRO A 202 9.00 -1.49 4.64
C PRO A 202 7.78 -0.58 4.58
N MET A 203 6.57 -1.18 4.60
CA MET A 203 5.29 -0.47 4.66
C MET A 203 4.40 -1.12 5.71
N SER A 204 3.98 -0.36 6.71
CA SER A 204 3.12 -0.82 7.80
C SER A 204 1.67 -0.41 7.57
N SER A 205 0.74 -1.37 7.74
CA SER A 205 -0.69 -1.19 7.54
C SER A 205 -1.32 -0.19 8.54
N SER A 206 -2.39 0.48 8.13
CA SER A 206 -3.19 1.38 8.96
C SER A 206 -3.93 0.68 10.10
N LEU A 207 -4.25 -0.59 9.93
CA LEU A 207 -4.99 -1.39 10.91
C LEU A 207 -4.14 -1.78 12.12
N LEU A 208 -2.83 -1.64 12.03
CA LEU A 208 -1.92 -2.06 13.09
C LEU A 208 -1.88 -1.03 14.22
N SER A 209 -2.19 -1.46 15.45
CA SER A 209 -1.99 -0.62 16.63
C SER A 209 -0.55 -0.11 16.68
N ARG A 210 -0.39 1.16 17.07
CA ARG A 210 0.94 1.80 17.20
C ARG A 210 1.90 1.03 18.11
N ALA A 211 1.37 0.28 19.07
CA ALA A 211 2.16 -0.55 19.97
C ALA A 211 3.02 -1.62 19.27
N PHE A 212 2.61 -2.07 18.08
CA PHE A 212 3.36 -3.07 17.31
C PHE A 212 4.38 -2.49 16.32
N LEU A 213 4.33 -1.18 16.04
CA LEU A 213 5.20 -0.57 15.03
C LEU A 213 6.70 -0.63 15.37
N PRO A 214 7.14 -0.43 16.64
CA PRO A 214 8.56 -0.62 16.97
C PRO A 214 9.07 -2.02 16.59
N GLY A 215 8.28 -3.07 16.85
CA GLY A 215 8.60 -4.46 16.45
C GLY A 215 8.67 -4.67 14.93
N HIS A 216 7.94 -3.89 14.14
CA HIS A 216 8.08 -3.88 12.67
C HIS A 216 9.49 -3.46 12.26
N TRP A 217 9.99 -2.36 12.84
CA TRP A 217 11.36 -1.91 12.53
C TRP A 217 12.43 -2.87 13.03
N GLU A 218 12.24 -3.45 14.22
CA GLU A 218 13.14 -4.49 14.74
C GLU A 218 13.22 -5.67 13.78
N THR A 219 12.10 -6.13 13.22
CA THR A 219 12.05 -7.22 12.24
C THR A 219 12.79 -6.87 10.94
N VAL A 220 12.70 -5.61 10.47
CA VAL A 220 13.49 -5.12 9.33
C VAL A 220 14.99 -5.20 9.64
N MET A 221 15.39 -4.72 10.82
CA MET A 221 16.80 -4.74 11.26
C MET A 221 17.35 -6.14 11.42
N GLU A 222 16.54 -7.08 11.93
CA GLU A 222 16.95 -8.49 12.01
C GLU A 222 17.27 -9.08 10.63
N GLY A 223 16.39 -8.83 9.62
CA GLY A 223 16.66 -9.27 8.26
C GLY A 223 17.92 -8.62 7.67
N ALA A 224 18.06 -7.32 7.83
CA ALA A 224 19.19 -6.56 7.31
C ALA A 224 20.53 -6.99 7.92
N ASN A 225 20.58 -7.19 9.23
CA ASN A 225 21.80 -7.63 9.95
C ASN A 225 22.31 -8.97 9.45
N GLY A 226 21.40 -9.89 9.06
CA GLY A 226 21.76 -11.21 8.53
C GLY A 226 22.59 -11.15 7.24
N VAL A 227 22.50 -10.08 6.48
CA VAL A 227 23.17 -9.90 5.16
C VAL A 227 24.06 -8.64 5.09
N GLY A 228 24.15 -7.88 6.16
CA GLY A 228 25.00 -6.66 6.22
C GLY A 228 24.37 -5.42 5.56
N ASN A 229 23.06 -5.39 5.36
CA ASN A 229 22.34 -4.21 4.88
C ASN A 229 22.16 -3.17 6.00
N THR A 230 22.00 -1.91 5.60
CA THR A 230 21.78 -0.77 6.51
C THR A 230 20.52 0.00 6.10
N PRO A 231 19.30 -0.50 6.46
CA PRO A 231 18.07 0.19 6.14
C PRO A 231 17.96 1.53 6.85
N SER A 232 17.32 2.50 6.20
CA SER A 232 17.03 3.82 6.77
C SER A 232 15.56 3.92 7.17
N ARG A 233 15.29 4.51 8.33
CA ARG A 233 13.91 4.83 8.74
C ARG A 233 13.23 5.82 7.78
N SER A 234 13.99 6.61 7.02
CA SER A 234 13.46 7.48 5.96
C SER A 234 12.78 6.72 4.82
N ASP A 235 13.04 5.39 4.69
CA ASP A 235 12.40 4.53 3.69
C ASP A 235 11.16 3.81 4.24
N TRP A 236 10.90 3.91 5.55
CA TRP A 236 9.75 3.29 6.19
C TRP A 236 8.49 4.10 5.96
N ARG A 237 7.44 3.42 5.49
CA ARG A 237 6.09 3.96 5.27
C ARG A 237 5.16 3.44 6.33
N ILE A 238 4.38 4.35 6.93
CA ILE A 238 3.33 3.99 7.88
C ILE A 238 2.00 4.54 7.35
N ALA A 239 1.03 3.66 7.15
CA ALA A 239 -0.32 4.05 6.78
C ALA A 239 -1.18 4.33 8.02
N ARG A 240 -2.06 5.32 7.94
CA ARG A 240 -3.08 5.66 8.94
C ARG A 240 -4.36 6.17 8.28
N ASP A 241 -5.48 5.87 8.90
CA ASP A 241 -6.74 6.53 8.56
C ASP A 241 -6.66 7.95 9.11
N ILE A 242 -6.70 8.95 8.21
CA ILE A 242 -6.55 10.35 8.55
C ILE A 242 -7.76 11.13 8.04
N PHE A 243 -8.35 11.95 8.89
CA PHE A 243 -9.40 12.87 8.49
C PHE A 243 -9.21 14.23 9.17
N VAL A 244 -8.86 15.24 8.38
CA VAL A 244 -8.63 16.60 8.85
C VAL A 244 -9.85 17.45 8.55
N GLY A 245 -10.41 18.08 9.55
CA GLY A 245 -11.50 19.04 9.40
C GLY A 245 -11.08 20.45 9.75
N PRO A 246 -11.92 21.47 9.44
CA PRO A 246 -11.63 22.86 9.79
C PRO A 246 -11.67 23.13 11.30
N THR A 247 -12.43 22.31 12.06
CA THR A 247 -12.45 22.30 13.52
C THR A 247 -12.48 20.86 14.05
N PRO A 248 -12.06 20.64 15.31
CA PRO A 248 -12.07 19.30 15.91
C PRO A 248 -13.45 18.62 15.88
N GLU A 249 -14.51 19.37 16.13
CA GLU A 249 -15.89 18.87 16.15
C GLU A 249 -16.33 18.41 14.76
N ILE A 250 -16.11 19.24 13.73
CA ILE A 250 -16.45 18.91 12.33
C ILE A 250 -15.62 17.71 11.86
N ALA A 251 -14.33 17.66 12.20
CA ALA A 251 -13.48 16.52 11.86
C ALA A 251 -14.03 15.21 12.44
N ARG A 252 -14.38 15.18 13.74
CA ARG A 252 -14.90 13.99 14.41
C ARG A 252 -16.27 13.59 13.86
N GLU A 253 -17.17 14.55 13.62
CA GLU A 253 -18.49 14.28 13.02
C GLU A 253 -18.37 13.63 11.64
N ARG A 254 -17.57 14.24 10.76
CA ARG A 254 -17.36 13.72 9.40
C ARG A 254 -16.63 12.37 9.41
N ALA A 255 -15.58 12.22 10.22
CA ALA A 255 -14.86 10.94 10.35
C ALA A 255 -15.77 9.80 10.82
N ARG A 256 -16.69 10.05 11.75
CA ARG A 256 -17.72 9.05 12.15
C ARG A 256 -18.59 8.64 10.96
N THR A 257 -19.02 9.63 10.16
CA THR A 257 -19.88 9.38 9.02
C THR A 257 -19.15 8.62 7.90
N VAL A 258 -17.89 8.91 7.67
CA VAL A 258 -17.11 8.38 6.53
C VAL A 258 -16.32 7.14 6.94
N LEU A 259 -15.32 7.31 7.80
CA LEU A 259 -14.49 6.20 8.28
C LEU A 259 -15.31 5.25 9.15
N GLY A 260 -16.13 5.78 10.08
CA GLY A 260 -16.98 4.98 10.96
C GLY A 260 -17.86 4.03 10.17
N ARG A 261 -18.55 4.51 9.14
CA ARG A 261 -19.38 3.65 8.27
C ARG A 261 -18.59 2.50 7.66
N ASN A 262 -17.40 2.77 7.12
CA ASN A 262 -16.57 1.72 6.52
C ASN A 262 -16.18 0.66 7.55
N TYR A 263 -15.81 1.09 8.74
CA TYR A 263 -15.40 0.18 9.79
C TYR A 263 -16.58 -0.61 10.36
N GLU A 264 -17.71 0.02 10.68
CA GLU A 264 -18.89 -0.65 11.24
C GLU A 264 -19.53 -1.65 10.27
N VAL A 265 -19.58 -1.32 8.97
CA VAL A 265 -20.28 -2.16 7.98
C VAL A 265 -19.38 -3.20 7.34
N HIS A 266 -18.09 -2.92 7.18
CA HIS A 266 -17.17 -3.79 6.44
C HIS A 266 -15.98 -4.27 7.29
N GLN A 267 -15.17 -3.36 7.81
CA GLN A 267 -13.86 -3.72 8.39
C GLN A 267 -13.99 -4.52 9.70
N LEU A 268 -14.80 -4.08 10.66
CA LEU A 268 -14.95 -4.75 11.94
C LEU A 268 -15.68 -6.09 11.83
N PRO A 269 -16.83 -6.19 11.12
CA PRO A 269 -17.53 -7.47 10.99
C PRO A 269 -16.69 -8.57 10.32
N SER A 270 -15.87 -8.21 9.33
CA SER A 270 -15.02 -9.17 8.60
C SER A 270 -13.84 -9.69 9.42
N ARG A 271 -13.50 -9.03 10.54
CA ARG A 271 -12.30 -9.32 11.35
C ARG A 271 -12.57 -9.94 12.72
N GLN A 272 -13.84 -9.96 13.16
CA GLN A 272 -14.20 -10.54 14.46
C GLN A 272 -13.65 -11.96 14.62
N GLY A 273 -13.02 -12.25 15.75
CA GLY A 273 -12.42 -13.55 16.06
C GLY A 273 -11.16 -13.89 15.24
N THR A 274 -10.58 -12.95 14.55
CA THR A 274 -9.36 -13.15 13.75
C THR A 274 -8.15 -12.41 14.33
N ILE A 275 -6.97 -12.80 13.89
CA ILE A 275 -5.73 -12.07 14.22
C ILE A 275 -5.79 -10.60 13.77
N GLN A 276 -6.58 -10.28 12.75
CA GLN A 276 -6.72 -8.92 12.27
C GLN A 276 -7.51 -8.02 13.22
N MET A 277 -8.35 -8.58 14.10
CA MET A 277 -8.94 -7.84 15.21
C MET A 277 -7.92 -7.61 16.32
N GLU A 278 -7.14 -8.63 16.66
CA GLU A 278 -6.13 -8.55 17.72
C GLU A 278 -5.07 -7.48 17.46
N ILE A 279 -4.66 -7.30 16.19
CA ILE A 279 -3.64 -6.30 15.85
C ILE A 279 -4.11 -4.85 15.98
N MET A 280 -5.43 -4.62 16.06
CA MET A 280 -6.01 -3.28 16.27
C MET A 280 -6.00 -2.87 17.76
N LYS A 281 -5.88 -3.83 18.67
CA LYS A 281 -5.90 -3.61 20.12
C LYS A 281 -4.58 -3.05 20.61
N HIS A 282 -4.62 -2.00 21.44
CA HIS A 282 -3.44 -1.51 22.15
C HIS A 282 -3.17 -2.31 23.44
N ASP A 283 -4.21 -2.93 24.01
CA ASP A 283 -4.16 -3.83 25.16
C ASP A 283 -4.75 -5.19 24.71
N PRO A 284 -4.02 -6.29 24.81
CA PRO A 284 -4.49 -7.62 24.42
C PRO A 284 -5.64 -8.17 25.27
N ASN A 285 -5.95 -7.53 26.41
CA ASN A 285 -7.07 -7.91 27.26
C ASN A 285 -8.42 -7.30 26.81
N LEU A 286 -8.41 -6.36 25.86
CA LEU A 286 -9.63 -5.82 25.28
C LEU A 286 -10.39 -6.90 24.50
N LYS A 287 -11.72 -6.91 24.66
CA LYS A 287 -12.55 -7.78 23.85
C LYS A 287 -12.79 -7.17 22.47
N ASP A 288 -13.19 -8.00 21.51
CA ASP A 288 -13.52 -7.53 20.15
C ASP A 288 -14.65 -6.51 20.16
N GLU A 289 -15.61 -6.67 21.07
CA GLU A 289 -16.75 -5.75 21.25
C GLU A 289 -16.37 -4.36 21.77
N ASP A 290 -15.18 -4.21 22.37
CA ASP A 290 -14.63 -2.93 22.85
C ASP A 290 -13.99 -2.13 21.70
N ILE A 291 -13.79 -2.75 20.53
CA ILE A 291 -13.17 -2.12 19.36
C ILE A 291 -14.27 -1.53 18.47
N ASP A 292 -14.73 -0.36 18.83
CA ASP A 292 -15.72 0.41 18.11
C ASP A 292 -15.14 1.66 17.45
N VAL A 293 -15.98 2.49 16.84
CA VAL A 293 -15.55 3.72 16.16
C VAL A 293 -14.90 4.72 17.14
N ASP A 294 -15.36 4.79 18.39
CA ASP A 294 -14.77 5.67 19.39
C ASP A 294 -13.38 5.22 19.79
N TYR A 295 -13.22 3.90 20.00
CA TYR A 295 -11.92 3.30 20.21
C TYR A 295 -10.94 3.59 19.06
N LEU A 296 -11.38 3.39 17.81
CA LEU A 296 -10.55 3.61 16.63
C LEU A 296 -10.14 5.08 16.49
N MET A 297 -11.07 6.01 16.73
CA MET A 297 -10.81 7.45 16.68
C MET A 297 -9.79 7.90 17.71
N GLU A 298 -9.77 7.27 18.88
CA GLU A 298 -8.84 7.58 19.97
C GLU A 298 -7.46 6.92 19.78
N ASN A 299 -7.42 5.67 19.31
CA ASN A 299 -6.22 4.83 19.39
C ASN A 299 -5.54 4.55 18.04
N LEU A 300 -6.29 4.55 16.91
CA LEU A 300 -5.75 4.20 15.59
C LEU A 300 -5.73 5.36 14.63
N TRP A 301 -6.82 6.16 14.57
CA TRP A 301 -6.99 7.19 13.56
C TRP A 301 -6.35 8.51 13.96
N ILE A 302 -6.00 9.29 12.96
CA ILE A 302 -5.54 10.67 13.10
C ILE A 302 -6.69 11.58 12.66
N VAL A 303 -7.55 11.99 13.60
CA VAL A 303 -8.73 12.82 13.34
C VAL A 303 -8.65 14.07 14.22
N GLY A 304 -8.90 15.23 13.62
CA GLY A 304 -8.90 16.51 14.31
C GLY A 304 -8.80 17.70 13.34
N ASP A 305 -8.59 18.87 13.89
CA ASP A 305 -8.16 20.02 13.11
C ASP A 305 -6.67 19.90 12.72
N PRO A 306 -6.12 20.83 11.92
CA PRO A 306 -4.72 20.74 11.52
C PRO A 306 -3.71 20.70 12.66
N GLN A 307 -4.00 21.34 13.81
CA GLN A 307 -3.08 21.32 14.95
C GLN A 307 -3.15 19.98 15.68
N GLU A 308 -4.35 19.49 16.01
CA GLU A 308 -4.52 18.17 16.64
C GLU A 308 -3.92 17.04 15.78
N CYS A 309 -4.12 17.09 14.45
CA CYS A 309 -3.53 16.10 13.55
C CYS A 309 -2.00 16.18 13.54
N ALA A 310 -1.41 17.37 13.50
CA ALA A 310 0.04 17.53 13.56
C ALA A 310 0.62 17.00 14.88
N ASP A 311 -0.04 17.27 16.01
CA ASP A 311 0.40 16.77 17.32
C ASP A 311 0.31 15.24 17.41
N LYS A 312 -0.76 14.63 16.90
CA LYS A 312 -0.90 13.16 16.83
C LYS A 312 0.17 12.52 15.95
N ILE A 313 0.52 13.15 14.82
CA ILE A 313 1.58 12.66 13.93
C ILE A 313 2.95 12.76 14.61
N ARG A 314 3.25 13.87 15.31
CA ARG A 314 4.49 14.02 16.08
C ARG A 314 4.61 12.97 17.18
N ASN A 315 3.55 12.74 17.92
CA ASN A 315 3.53 11.69 18.96
C ASN A 315 3.79 10.31 18.36
N LEU A 316 3.14 9.98 17.24
CA LEU A 316 3.39 8.71 16.53
C LEU A 316 4.85 8.60 16.08
N TYR A 317 5.41 9.67 15.50
CA TYR A 317 6.79 9.72 15.05
C TYR A 317 7.79 9.46 16.18
N GLU A 318 7.59 10.10 17.32
CA GLU A 318 8.43 9.94 18.51
C GLU A 318 8.31 8.53 19.11
N GLU A 319 7.09 8.02 19.26
CA GLU A 319 6.84 6.68 19.83
C GLU A 319 7.53 5.56 19.02
N VAL A 320 7.53 5.66 17.68
CA VAL A 320 8.13 4.64 16.83
C VAL A 320 9.61 4.88 16.54
N GLY A 321 10.18 6.00 17.00
CA GLY A 321 11.57 6.39 16.77
C GLY A 321 11.86 6.88 15.35
N GLY A 322 10.85 7.43 14.67
CA GLY A 322 10.95 8.03 13.34
C GLY A 322 10.58 7.11 12.17
N PHE A 323 10.08 7.71 11.10
CA PHE A 323 9.80 7.08 9.80
C PHE A 323 9.75 8.15 8.69
N GLY A 324 9.87 7.75 7.41
CA GLY A 324 10.03 8.71 6.32
C GLY A 324 8.75 9.23 5.71
N THR A 325 7.72 8.36 5.56
CA THR A 325 6.49 8.70 4.85
C THR A 325 5.25 8.30 5.65
N LEU A 326 4.34 9.25 5.83
CA LEU A 326 3.00 9.00 6.35
C LEU A 326 2.03 8.83 5.19
N LEU A 327 1.38 7.67 5.12
CA LEU A 327 0.38 7.37 4.10
C LEU A 327 -1.02 7.57 4.70
N SER A 328 -1.77 8.53 4.17
CA SER A 328 -3.19 8.71 4.51
C SER A 328 -4.05 7.72 3.73
N VAL A 329 -4.78 6.87 4.43
CA VAL A 329 -5.80 6.01 3.81
C VAL A 329 -6.90 6.90 3.23
N THR A 330 -7.27 6.66 1.98
CA THR A 330 -8.32 7.46 1.33
C THR A 330 -9.69 7.13 1.89
N ALA A 331 -10.56 8.13 1.89
CA ALA A 331 -11.96 8.02 2.28
C ALA A 331 -12.86 8.23 1.07
N ASP A 332 -14.11 7.74 1.13
CA ASP A 332 -15.15 8.00 0.12
C ASP A 332 -16.43 8.43 0.82
N SER A 333 -16.56 9.72 1.06
CA SER A 333 -17.77 10.34 1.60
C SER A 333 -18.87 10.46 0.56
N ASP A 334 -20.12 10.56 1.03
CA ASP A 334 -21.24 10.85 0.12
C ASP A 334 -21.12 12.25 -0.49
N ASP A 335 -20.54 13.19 0.25
CA ASP A 335 -20.12 14.49 -0.25
C ASP A 335 -18.60 14.52 -0.49
N PRO A 336 -18.13 14.43 -1.76
CA PRO A 336 -16.71 14.39 -2.07
C PRO A 336 -15.96 15.67 -1.65
N SER A 337 -16.66 16.76 -1.39
CA SER A 337 -16.01 17.99 -0.91
C SER A 337 -15.35 17.82 0.45
N TRP A 338 -15.85 16.92 1.29
CA TRP A 338 -15.27 16.62 2.60
C TRP A 338 -13.90 15.93 2.48
N ASP A 339 -13.81 14.95 1.58
CA ASP A 339 -12.55 14.23 1.31
C ASP A 339 -11.52 15.18 0.71
N HIS A 340 -11.96 16.02 -0.25
CA HIS A 340 -11.10 17.01 -0.89
C HIS A 340 -10.63 18.09 0.11
N GLU A 341 -11.49 18.54 1.03
CA GLU A 341 -11.10 19.50 2.07
C GLU A 341 -10.08 18.88 3.01
N SER A 342 -10.32 17.64 3.46
CA SER A 342 -9.41 16.90 4.34
C SER A 342 -8.02 16.73 3.71
N LEU A 343 -7.94 16.35 2.42
CA LEU A 343 -6.67 16.23 1.70
C LEU A 343 -5.94 17.56 1.57
N ARG A 344 -6.66 18.66 1.29
CA ARG A 344 -6.05 20.01 1.24
C ARG A 344 -5.52 20.43 2.60
N LEU A 345 -6.31 20.26 3.67
CA LEU A 345 -5.88 20.60 5.03
C LEU A 345 -4.68 19.77 5.47
N LEU A 346 -4.66 18.47 5.13
CA LEU A 346 -3.52 17.60 5.43
C LEU A 346 -2.25 18.09 4.73
N ALA A 347 -2.31 18.38 3.44
CA ALA A 347 -1.15 18.83 2.68
C ALA A 347 -0.69 20.24 3.03
N GLN A 348 -1.63 21.20 3.12
CA GLN A 348 -1.32 22.63 3.15
C GLN A 348 -1.24 23.21 4.56
N GLU A 349 -1.91 22.57 5.54
CA GLU A 349 -1.93 23.05 6.93
C GLU A 349 -1.18 22.10 7.87
N VAL A 350 -1.36 20.80 7.76
CA VAL A 350 -0.65 19.82 8.61
C VAL A 350 0.77 19.62 8.11
N GLY A 351 0.96 19.42 6.80
CA GLY A 351 2.27 19.17 6.18
C GLY A 351 3.38 20.14 6.64
N PRO A 352 3.17 21.48 6.57
CA PRO A 352 4.15 22.43 7.06
C PRO A 352 4.48 22.30 8.55
N ARG A 353 3.51 21.88 9.40
CA ARG A 353 3.70 21.68 10.84
C ARG A 353 4.53 20.46 11.20
N ILE A 354 4.70 19.51 10.27
CA ILE A 354 5.48 18.27 10.45
C ILE A 354 6.69 18.19 9.49
N ALA A 355 6.99 19.26 8.78
CA ALA A 355 8.05 19.28 7.75
C ALA A 355 9.46 19.02 8.31
N ASP A 356 9.66 19.28 9.60
CA ASP A 356 10.89 19.03 10.34
C ASP A 356 11.08 17.55 10.74
N LEU A 357 10.07 16.72 10.60
CA LEU A 357 10.12 15.28 10.87
C LEU A 357 10.61 14.52 9.63
N GLY A 358 11.54 13.56 9.78
CA GLY A 358 12.00 12.67 8.71
C GLY A 358 13.36 12.93 8.19
#